data_c3490b0408278d8585f177d50cf16521
#
_entry.id   c3490b0408278d8585f177d50cf16521
#
_cell.length_a   1.000
_cell.length_b   1.000
_cell.length_c   1.000
_cell.angle_alpha   90.00
_cell.angle_beta   90.00
_cell.angle_gamma   90.00
#
_symmetry.space_group_name_H-M   'P 1'
#
loop_
_entity.id
_entity.type
_entity.pdbx_description
1 polymer ?
#
loop_
_entity_poly.entity_id
_entity_poly.type
_entity_poly.pdbx_seq_one_letter_code
_entity_poly.pdbx_strand_id
1 'polypeptide(L)'
;MHELNTALKAFDKDTSIGAMVLTGSHKAFAAGADIKEMSTKDFADAYGEDFIESWSELPNTIKKPVISAVNGHALGGGCELAMMCDILYCHEKANFGQPEIKLGVIPGAGGSQRLTRAIGKSKAMDIILTGRNFSGRDAFDWGLAAKVFETPEQTVDGALETAETIASYSRLAVKAGKEVVNKSQDQGIREGVEYERRVFHSLFGSEDQKIGMQAFAEKKKPEWKHR
;
A
#
# COMPACT_ATOMS: atom_id res chain seq x y z
N MET A 1 -9.99 -5.93 -10.33
CA MET A 1 -8.85 -4.96 -10.39
C MET A 1 -9.07 -3.84 -11.40
N HIS A 2 -9.62 -4.08 -12.58
CA HIS A 2 -9.79 -3.03 -13.60
C HIS A 2 -10.56 -1.79 -13.10
N GLU A 3 -11.70 -1.97 -12.45
CA GLU A 3 -12.51 -0.87 -11.89
C GLU A 3 -11.74 -0.11 -10.80
N LEU A 4 -11.06 -0.83 -9.89
CA LEU A 4 -10.24 -0.22 -8.85
C LEU A 4 -9.11 0.63 -9.44
N ASN A 5 -8.36 0.09 -10.41
CA ASN A 5 -7.27 0.82 -11.06
C ASN A 5 -7.80 2.06 -11.79
N THR A 6 -8.98 1.97 -12.43
CA THR A 6 -9.62 3.11 -13.10
C THR A 6 -9.98 4.21 -12.09
N ALA A 7 -10.59 3.84 -10.96
CA ALA A 7 -10.95 4.79 -9.90
C ALA A 7 -9.71 5.44 -9.28
N LEU A 8 -8.69 4.64 -8.93
CA LEU A 8 -7.46 5.16 -8.34
C LEU A 8 -6.72 6.09 -9.29
N LYS A 9 -6.64 5.76 -10.59
CA LYS A 9 -6.05 6.65 -11.61
C LYS A 9 -6.82 7.95 -11.78
N ALA A 10 -8.16 7.92 -11.67
CA ALA A 10 -8.98 9.12 -11.70
C ALA A 10 -8.71 10.01 -10.46
N PHE A 11 -8.71 9.43 -9.27
CA PHE A 11 -8.41 10.14 -8.02
C PHE A 11 -6.97 10.65 -7.96
N ASP A 12 -6.02 9.92 -8.54
CA ASP A 12 -4.61 10.36 -8.61
C ASP A 12 -4.45 11.64 -9.44
N LYS A 13 -5.28 11.81 -10.49
CA LYS A 13 -5.31 13.01 -11.35
C LYS A 13 -6.08 14.18 -10.73
N ASP A 14 -7.05 13.93 -9.86
CA ASP A 14 -7.90 14.98 -9.28
C ASP A 14 -7.11 15.83 -8.27
N THR A 15 -6.93 17.09 -8.58
CA THR A 15 -6.16 18.02 -7.72
C THR A 15 -6.84 18.35 -6.39
N SER A 16 -8.09 18.00 -6.17
CA SER A 16 -8.77 18.16 -4.88
C SER A 16 -8.44 17.06 -3.87
N ILE A 17 -7.91 15.92 -4.34
CA ILE A 17 -7.59 14.75 -3.51
C ILE A 17 -6.10 14.77 -3.13
N GLY A 18 -5.79 14.70 -1.84
CA GLY A 18 -4.41 14.64 -1.32
C GLY A 18 -3.91 13.24 -0.97
N ALA A 19 -4.80 12.36 -0.52
CA ALA A 19 -4.54 10.97 -0.18
C ALA A 19 -5.81 10.14 -0.38
N MET A 20 -5.68 8.82 -0.37
CA MET A 20 -6.79 7.89 -0.60
C MET A 20 -6.84 6.83 0.50
N VAL A 21 -8.04 6.41 0.85
CA VAL A 21 -8.28 5.26 1.76
C VAL A 21 -8.96 4.16 0.96
N LEU A 22 -8.38 2.96 0.98
CA LEU A 22 -8.94 1.76 0.39
C LEU A 22 -9.46 0.86 1.51
N THR A 23 -10.74 0.54 1.47
CA THR A 23 -11.37 -0.36 2.42
C THR A 23 -12.39 -1.27 1.73
N GLY A 24 -12.78 -2.32 2.44
CA GLY A 24 -13.86 -3.21 2.02
C GLY A 24 -15.05 -3.13 2.98
N SER A 25 -15.74 -4.26 3.16
CA SER A 25 -16.78 -4.40 4.17
C SER A 25 -16.21 -4.86 5.52
N HIS A 26 -17.05 -4.86 6.58
CA HIS A 26 -16.68 -5.44 7.87
C HIS A 26 -16.37 -6.95 7.78
N LYS A 27 -16.89 -7.65 6.76
CA LYS A 27 -16.68 -9.09 6.56
C LYS A 27 -15.42 -9.40 5.76
N ALA A 28 -15.13 -8.57 4.77
CA ALA A 28 -13.99 -8.79 3.89
C ALA A 28 -13.46 -7.48 3.32
N PHE A 29 -12.14 -7.31 3.38
CA PHE A 29 -11.43 -6.31 2.61
C PHE A 29 -11.37 -6.73 1.14
N ALA A 30 -10.78 -7.89 0.87
CA ALA A 30 -10.78 -8.55 -0.43
C ALA A 30 -10.41 -10.03 -0.28
N ALA A 31 -11.05 -10.90 -1.06
CA ALA A 31 -10.82 -12.35 -1.00
C ALA A 31 -9.88 -12.88 -2.09
N GLY A 32 -9.32 -12.00 -2.91
CA GLY A 32 -8.38 -12.36 -3.99
C GLY A 32 -9.02 -12.49 -5.35
N ALA A 33 -8.30 -13.13 -6.28
CA ALA A 33 -8.74 -13.38 -7.64
C ALA A 33 -9.85 -14.45 -7.71
N ASP A 34 -10.64 -14.44 -8.78
CA ASP A 34 -11.65 -15.47 -9.01
C ASP A 34 -10.99 -16.81 -9.39
N ILE A 35 -11.11 -17.78 -8.48
CA ILE A 35 -10.54 -19.12 -8.68
C ILE A 35 -11.14 -19.82 -9.91
N LYS A 36 -12.41 -19.54 -10.27
CA LYS A 36 -13.04 -20.13 -11.45
C LYS A 36 -12.39 -19.60 -12.74
N GLU A 37 -12.11 -18.30 -12.79
CA GLU A 37 -11.37 -17.69 -13.89
C GLU A 37 -9.98 -18.29 -14.02
N MET A 38 -9.28 -18.47 -12.90
CA MET A 38 -7.94 -19.06 -12.87
C MET A 38 -7.93 -20.53 -13.33
N SER A 39 -8.94 -21.31 -12.95
CA SER A 39 -8.98 -22.75 -13.19
C SER A 39 -9.03 -23.15 -14.66
N THR A 40 -9.40 -22.24 -15.55
CA THR A 40 -9.51 -22.49 -16.99
C THR A 40 -8.26 -22.10 -17.79
N LYS A 41 -7.31 -21.42 -17.17
CA LYS A 41 -6.07 -20.95 -17.84
C LYS A 41 -4.98 -22.01 -17.81
N ASP A 42 -4.32 -22.19 -18.93
CA ASP A 42 -3.09 -22.96 -19.03
C ASP A 42 -1.84 -22.06 -18.96
N PHE A 43 -0.66 -22.65 -19.09
CA PHE A 43 0.61 -21.90 -19.05
C PHE A 43 0.71 -20.89 -20.20
N ALA A 44 0.27 -21.26 -21.39
CA ALA A 44 0.37 -20.36 -22.55
C ALA A 44 -0.55 -19.15 -22.39
N ASP A 45 -1.76 -19.35 -21.88
CA ASP A 45 -2.71 -18.29 -21.55
C ASP A 45 -2.14 -17.34 -20.47
N ALA A 46 -1.72 -17.91 -19.34
CA ALA A 46 -1.25 -17.13 -18.21
C ALA A 46 0.04 -16.35 -18.55
N TYR A 47 0.99 -16.97 -19.23
CA TYR A 47 2.25 -16.36 -19.60
C TYR A 47 2.12 -15.38 -20.77
N GLY A 48 1.32 -15.74 -21.79
CA GLY A 48 1.15 -14.94 -23.01
C GLY A 48 0.33 -13.67 -22.81
N GLU A 49 -0.58 -13.68 -21.82
CA GLU A 49 -1.46 -12.56 -21.50
C GLU A 49 -0.97 -11.74 -20.28
N ASP A 50 0.19 -12.04 -19.71
CA ASP A 50 0.70 -11.45 -18.45
C ASP A 50 -0.37 -11.44 -17.35
N PHE A 51 -1.01 -12.62 -17.16
CA PHE A 51 -2.14 -12.76 -16.22
C PHE A 51 -1.78 -12.24 -14.83
N ILE A 52 -2.64 -11.41 -14.26
CA ILE A 52 -2.47 -10.71 -12.95
C ILE A 52 -1.56 -9.46 -13.03
N GLU A 53 -0.96 -9.09 -14.15
CA GLU A 53 -0.13 -7.86 -14.24
C GLU A 53 -0.88 -6.63 -13.69
N SER A 54 -2.18 -6.50 -14.03
CA SER A 54 -3.03 -5.40 -13.55
C SER A 54 -3.14 -5.28 -12.02
N TRP A 55 -2.83 -6.35 -11.28
CA TRP A 55 -2.80 -6.32 -9.81
C TRP A 55 -1.58 -5.59 -9.25
N SER A 56 -0.49 -5.52 -10.01
CA SER A 56 0.75 -4.84 -9.60
C SER A 56 0.83 -3.38 -10.05
N GLU A 57 -0.18 -2.84 -10.71
CA GLU A 57 -0.18 -1.45 -11.18
C GLU A 57 -0.20 -0.41 -10.05
N LEU A 58 -0.91 -0.67 -8.95
CA LEU A 58 -1.14 0.32 -7.89
C LEU A 58 0.15 0.97 -7.37
N PRO A 59 1.16 0.22 -6.89
CA PRO A 59 2.36 0.82 -6.34
C PRO A 59 3.22 1.55 -7.37
N ASN A 60 3.09 1.19 -8.65
CA ASN A 60 3.92 1.73 -9.72
C ASN A 60 3.30 2.96 -10.40
N THR A 61 1.97 3.07 -10.42
CA THR A 61 1.27 4.10 -11.21
C THR A 61 0.63 5.19 -10.36
N ILE A 62 0.21 4.89 -9.13
CA ILE A 62 -0.47 5.82 -8.24
C ILE A 62 0.54 6.62 -7.43
N LYS A 63 0.54 7.94 -7.61
CA LYS A 63 1.53 8.86 -7.02
C LYS A 63 1.11 9.41 -5.66
N LYS A 64 -0.20 9.49 -5.41
CA LYS A 64 -0.73 9.89 -4.10
C LYS A 64 -0.69 8.74 -3.12
N PRO A 65 -0.53 9.02 -1.81
CA PRO A 65 -0.59 7.98 -0.79
C PRO A 65 -1.93 7.27 -0.77
N VAL A 66 -1.87 5.94 -0.62
CA VAL A 66 -3.03 5.06 -0.45
C VAL A 66 -2.87 4.32 0.88
N ILE A 67 -3.87 4.43 1.74
CA ILE A 67 -3.92 3.75 3.03
C ILE A 67 -4.92 2.61 2.93
N SER A 68 -4.52 1.37 3.21
CA SER A 68 -5.48 0.28 3.36
C SER A 68 -6.02 0.24 4.78
N ALA A 69 -7.37 0.23 4.90
CA ALA A 69 -8.10 0.00 6.16
C ALA A 69 -8.73 -1.38 6.09
N VAL A 70 -8.03 -2.38 6.65
CA VAL A 70 -8.35 -3.80 6.48
C VAL A 70 -9.28 -4.27 7.57
N ASN A 71 -10.52 -4.58 7.20
CA ASN A 71 -11.51 -5.23 8.05
C ASN A 71 -11.88 -6.61 7.48
N GLY A 72 -12.14 -7.59 8.36
CA GLY A 72 -12.51 -8.94 7.94
C GLY A 72 -11.40 -9.66 7.19
N HIS A 73 -11.76 -10.35 6.10
CA HIS A 73 -10.82 -11.19 5.36
C HIS A 73 -10.01 -10.39 4.34
N ALA A 74 -8.70 -10.60 4.33
CA ALA A 74 -7.74 -10.16 3.32
C ALA A 74 -6.90 -11.37 2.91
N LEU A 75 -7.34 -12.13 1.91
CA LEU A 75 -6.77 -13.43 1.57
C LEU A 75 -6.23 -13.46 0.13
N GLY A 76 -5.10 -14.15 -0.07
CA GLY A 76 -4.46 -14.26 -1.37
C GLY A 76 -4.21 -12.89 -2.01
N GLY A 77 -4.67 -12.69 -3.24
CA GLY A 77 -4.61 -11.39 -3.92
C GLY A 77 -5.18 -10.23 -3.10
N GLY A 78 -6.16 -10.48 -2.21
CA GLY A 78 -6.69 -9.47 -1.30
C GLY A 78 -5.68 -9.04 -0.23
N CYS A 79 -4.88 -9.97 0.30
CA CYS A 79 -3.76 -9.66 1.18
C CYS A 79 -2.65 -8.94 0.41
N GLU A 80 -2.39 -9.35 -0.83
CA GLU A 80 -1.43 -8.68 -1.72
C GLU A 80 -1.85 -7.24 -2.01
N LEU A 81 -3.14 -6.99 -2.29
CA LEU A 81 -3.69 -5.66 -2.49
C LEU A 81 -3.51 -4.77 -1.24
N ALA A 82 -3.77 -5.31 -0.04
CA ALA A 82 -3.52 -4.58 1.20
C ALA A 82 -2.05 -4.16 1.35
N MET A 83 -1.12 -5.06 1.02
CA MET A 83 0.34 -4.81 1.05
C MET A 83 0.85 -3.90 -0.08
N MET A 84 0.08 -3.71 -1.15
CA MET A 84 0.42 -2.76 -2.23
C MET A 84 0.15 -1.32 -1.84
N CYS A 85 -0.72 -1.08 -0.85
CA CYS A 85 -0.95 0.25 -0.31
C CYS A 85 0.28 0.75 0.44
N ASP A 86 0.42 2.07 0.56
CA ASP A 86 1.60 2.69 1.19
C ASP A 86 1.60 2.54 2.71
N ILE A 87 0.41 2.51 3.31
CA ILE A 87 0.23 2.35 4.76
C ILE A 87 -0.86 1.31 4.98
N LEU A 88 -0.62 0.32 5.84
CA LEU A 88 -1.60 -0.70 6.18
C LEU A 88 -2.07 -0.50 7.63
N TYR A 89 -3.37 -0.27 7.80
CA TYR A 89 -4.08 -0.28 9.07
C TYR A 89 -5.06 -1.44 9.10
N CYS A 90 -5.27 -2.05 10.25
CA CYS A 90 -6.20 -3.16 10.34
C CYS A 90 -6.98 -3.21 11.65
N HIS A 91 -8.15 -3.84 11.60
CA HIS A 91 -8.86 -4.33 12.76
C HIS A 91 -8.11 -5.50 13.40
N GLU A 92 -8.04 -5.59 14.72
CA GLU A 92 -7.25 -6.63 15.42
C GLU A 92 -7.67 -8.06 15.06
N LYS A 93 -8.95 -8.28 14.72
CA LYS A 93 -9.52 -9.55 14.30
C LYS A 93 -9.58 -9.72 12.78
N ALA A 94 -9.01 -8.79 12.00
CA ALA A 94 -8.87 -9.00 10.56
C ALA A 94 -8.10 -10.30 10.31
N ASN A 95 -8.44 -11.00 9.23
CA ASN A 95 -7.90 -12.31 8.91
C ASN A 95 -7.10 -12.23 7.62
N PHE A 96 -5.79 -12.23 7.74
CA PHE A 96 -4.86 -12.20 6.63
C PHE A 96 -4.40 -13.61 6.26
N GLY A 97 -3.98 -13.81 5.01
CA GLY A 97 -3.38 -15.08 4.59
C GLY A 97 -2.95 -15.08 3.14
N GLN A 98 -2.04 -16.02 2.84
CA GLN A 98 -1.57 -16.35 1.49
C GLN A 98 -1.83 -17.86 1.25
N PRO A 99 -3.10 -18.25 0.98
CA PRO A 99 -3.49 -19.66 0.94
C PRO A 99 -3.27 -20.34 -0.43
N GLU A 100 -2.60 -19.67 -1.37
CA GLU A 100 -2.42 -20.09 -2.77
C GLU A 100 -1.81 -21.48 -2.89
N ILE A 101 -0.96 -21.88 -1.94
CA ILE A 101 -0.35 -23.22 -1.92
C ILE A 101 -1.39 -24.34 -1.87
N LYS A 102 -2.57 -24.10 -1.28
CA LYS A 102 -3.68 -25.06 -1.22
C LYS A 102 -4.35 -25.30 -2.57
N LEU A 103 -4.08 -24.40 -3.52
CA LEU A 103 -4.58 -24.46 -4.89
C LEU A 103 -3.52 -24.97 -5.88
N GLY A 104 -2.32 -25.35 -5.40
CA GLY A 104 -1.21 -25.80 -6.23
C GLY A 104 -0.45 -24.66 -6.92
N VAL A 105 -0.61 -23.40 -6.44
CA VAL A 105 0.08 -22.22 -6.96
C VAL A 105 0.74 -21.44 -5.81
N ILE A 106 1.38 -20.34 -6.13
CA ILE A 106 2.03 -19.43 -5.19
C ILE A 106 1.41 -18.03 -5.30
N PRO A 107 1.66 -17.11 -4.34
CA PRO A 107 1.27 -15.71 -4.49
C PRO A 107 1.80 -15.11 -5.80
N GLY A 108 0.92 -14.49 -6.59
CA GLY A 108 1.25 -14.01 -7.94
C GLY A 108 1.34 -12.50 -8.08
N ALA A 109 0.80 -11.73 -7.12
CA ALA A 109 0.78 -10.27 -7.17
C ALA A 109 1.76 -9.61 -6.17
N GLY A 110 2.82 -10.32 -5.78
CA GLY A 110 3.92 -9.82 -4.95
C GLY A 110 3.84 -10.21 -3.48
N GLY A 111 2.91 -11.09 -3.09
CA GLY A 111 2.75 -11.53 -1.70
C GLY A 111 4.01 -12.13 -1.11
N SER A 112 4.70 -13.02 -1.83
CA SER A 112 5.96 -13.60 -1.37
C SER A 112 7.06 -12.56 -1.15
N GLN A 113 7.06 -11.47 -1.92
CA GLN A 113 8.08 -10.43 -1.86
C GLN A 113 7.79 -9.44 -0.73
N ARG A 114 6.57 -8.86 -0.70
CA ARG A 114 6.19 -7.84 0.28
C ARG A 114 6.08 -8.40 1.69
N LEU A 115 5.43 -9.57 1.84
CA LEU A 115 5.30 -10.20 3.15
C LEU A 115 6.67 -10.53 3.74
N THR A 116 7.57 -11.13 2.94
CA THR A 116 8.92 -11.47 3.40
C THR A 116 9.71 -10.25 3.87
N ARG A 117 9.59 -9.11 3.16
CA ARG A 117 10.27 -7.86 3.54
C ARG A 117 9.70 -7.27 4.83
N ALA A 118 8.37 -7.39 5.02
CA ALA A 118 7.70 -6.84 6.20
C ALA A 118 7.94 -7.65 7.47
N ILE A 119 7.76 -8.98 7.42
CA ILE A 119 7.74 -9.83 8.64
C ILE A 119 8.95 -10.78 8.77
N GLY A 120 9.85 -10.72 7.81
CA GLY A 120 11.04 -11.59 7.77
C GLY A 120 10.78 -12.99 7.20
N LYS A 121 11.87 -13.60 6.69
CA LYS A 121 11.82 -14.86 5.94
C LYS A 121 11.13 -16.01 6.69
N SER A 122 11.43 -16.21 7.97
CA SER A 122 10.94 -17.37 8.71
C SER A 122 9.41 -17.36 8.85
N LYS A 123 8.82 -16.22 9.24
CA LYS A 123 7.36 -16.09 9.35
C LYS A 123 6.67 -16.15 7.98
N ALA A 124 7.25 -15.50 6.96
CA ALA A 124 6.71 -15.54 5.61
C ALA A 124 6.69 -16.96 5.04
N MET A 125 7.75 -17.74 5.24
CA MET A 125 7.81 -19.16 4.85
C MET A 125 6.72 -19.97 5.54
N ASP A 126 6.53 -19.80 6.85
CA ASP A 126 5.48 -20.49 7.59
C ASP A 126 4.08 -20.17 7.03
N ILE A 127 3.76 -18.89 6.79
CA ILE A 127 2.48 -18.48 6.23
C ILE A 127 2.27 -19.03 4.82
N ILE A 128 3.25 -18.86 3.93
CA ILE A 128 3.10 -19.20 2.51
C ILE A 128 3.10 -20.71 2.30
N LEU A 129 3.99 -21.46 2.95
CA LEU A 129 4.12 -22.90 2.72
C LEU A 129 3.06 -23.73 3.43
N THR A 130 2.45 -23.21 4.50
CA THR A 130 1.33 -23.87 5.17
C THR A 130 -0.03 -23.39 4.69
N GLY A 131 -0.08 -22.21 4.08
CA GLY A 131 -1.32 -21.52 3.71
C GLY A 131 -2.19 -21.15 4.93
N ARG A 132 -1.60 -21.08 6.15
CA ARG A 132 -2.33 -20.67 7.35
C ARG A 132 -2.60 -19.18 7.35
N ASN A 133 -3.66 -18.80 8.04
CA ASN A 133 -4.00 -17.40 8.24
C ASN A 133 -3.32 -16.84 9.49
N PHE A 134 -3.30 -15.52 9.61
CA PHE A 134 -2.85 -14.77 10.78
C PHE A 134 -3.77 -13.58 11.04
N SER A 135 -3.82 -13.13 12.29
CA SER A 135 -4.73 -12.07 12.72
C SER A 135 -4.20 -10.67 12.39
N GLY A 136 -5.08 -9.64 12.49
CA GLY A 136 -4.65 -8.25 12.41
C GLY A 136 -3.71 -7.87 13.57
N ARG A 137 -3.89 -8.47 14.75
CA ARG A 137 -2.94 -8.32 15.86
C ARG A 137 -1.57 -8.86 15.51
N ASP A 138 -1.49 -10.07 14.93
CA ASP A 138 -0.22 -10.64 14.44
C ASP A 138 0.41 -9.73 13.36
N ALA A 139 -0.42 -9.21 12.44
CA ALA A 139 0.07 -8.30 11.39
C ALA A 139 0.74 -7.05 11.98
N PHE A 140 0.19 -6.48 13.04
CA PHE A 140 0.77 -5.36 13.75
C PHE A 140 2.04 -5.77 14.52
N ASP A 141 1.97 -6.82 15.30
CA ASP A 141 3.09 -7.26 16.15
C ASP A 141 4.31 -7.73 15.30
N TRP A 142 4.08 -8.16 14.07
CA TRP A 142 5.14 -8.56 13.14
C TRP A 142 5.66 -7.42 12.25
N GLY A 143 5.03 -6.25 12.31
CA GLY A 143 5.46 -5.07 11.53
C GLY A 143 4.88 -4.99 10.11
N LEU A 144 3.86 -5.79 9.78
CA LEU A 144 3.13 -5.67 8.52
C LEU A 144 2.15 -4.50 8.55
N ALA A 145 1.40 -4.33 9.64
CA ALA A 145 0.48 -3.23 9.82
C ALA A 145 1.11 -2.11 10.67
N ALA A 146 0.92 -0.86 10.25
CA ALA A 146 1.43 0.31 10.96
C ALA A 146 0.58 0.68 12.19
N LYS A 147 -0.72 0.35 12.17
CA LYS A 147 -1.63 0.50 13.31
C LYS A 147 -2.66 -0.62 13.33
N VAL A 148 -3.14 -0.93 14.55
CA VAL A 148 -4.20 -1.89 14.79
C VAL A 148 -5.27 -1.25 15.67
N PHE A 149 -6.54 -1.56 15.41
CA PHE A 149 -7.71 -0.99 16.07
C PHE A 149 -8.65 -2.07 16.61
N GLU A 150 -9.43 -1.73 17.61
CA GLU A 150 -10.34 -2.65 18.29
C GLU A 150 -11.64 -2.88 17.51
N THR A 151 -12.05 -1.93 16.67
CA THR A 151 -13.27 -2.05 15.85
C THR A 151 -13.04 -1.70 14.39
N PRO A 152 -13.88 -2.24 13.47
CA PRO A 152 -13.82 -1.90 12.05
C PRO A 152 -14.00 -0.40 11.77
N GLU A 153 -14.87 0.28 12.52
CA GLU A 153 -15.12 1.71 12.37
C GLU A 153 -13.87 2.50 12.71
N GLN A 154 -13.24 2.22 13.86
CA GLN A 154 -12.00 2.87 14.28
C GLN A 154 -10.86 2.65 13.25
N THR A 155 -10.84 1.50 12.57
CA THR A 155 -9.85 1.24 11.54
C THR A 155 -10.00 2.21 10.36
N VAL A 156 -11.24 2.44 9.92
CA VAL A 156 -11.54 3.38 8.83
C VAL A 156 -11.30 4.82 9.27
N ASP A 157 -11.80 5.20 10.45
CA ASP A 157 -11.64 6.56 10.97
C ASP A 157 -10.16 6.91 11.16
N GLY A 158 -9.35 6.01 11.73
CA GLY A 158 -7.91 6.22 11.88
C GLY A 158 -7.17 6.31 10.53
N ALA A 159 -7.64 5.62 9.50
CA ALA A 159 -7.11 5.77 8.15
C ALA A 159 -7.48 7.13 7.54
N LEU A 160 -8.72 7.59 7.74
CA LEU A 160 -9.18 8.91 7.28
C LEU A 160 -8.43 10.05 7.99
N GLU A 161 -8.27 10.00 9.31
CA GLU A 161 -7.48 10.99 10.06
C GLU A 161 -6.04 11.09 9.53
N THR A 162 -5.43 9.96 9.21
CA THR A 162 -4.08 9.94 8.63
C THR A 162 -4.08 10.48 7.21
N ALA A 163 -5.08 10.16 6.38
CA ALA A 163 -5.23 10.69 5.04
C ALA A 163 -5.43 12.21 5.05
N GLU A 164 -6.24 12.76 5.96
CA GLU A 164 -6.44 14.20 6.16
C GLU A 164 -5.14 14.88 6.57
N THR A 165 -4.38 14.29 7.48
CA THR A 165 -3.06 14.78 7.89
C THR A 165 -2.13 14.87 6.69
N ILE A 166 -2.02 13.81 5.88
CA ILE A 166 -1.20 13.79 4.67
C ILE A 166 -1.67 14.84 3.66
N ALA A 167 -2.98 14.93 3.45
CA ALA A 167 -3.58 15.90 2.52
C ALA A 167 -3.37 17.36 2.93
N SER A 168 -3.06 17.62 4.22
CA SER A 168 -2.76 18.95 4.72
C SER A 168 -1.35 19.45 4.37
N TYR A 169 -0.48 18.61 3.81
CA TYR A 169 0.90 18.94 3.44
C TYR A 169 1.06 19.29 1.95
N SER A 170 2.25 19.79 1.60
CA SER A 170 2.62 20.00 0.20
C SER A 170 2.54 18.71 -0.61
N ARG A 171 1.75 18.69 -1.67
CA ARG A 171 1.61 17.50 -2.54
C ARG A 171 2.92 17.09 -3.19
N LEU A 172 3.81 18.06 -3.50
CA LEU A 172 5.13 17.75 -4.06
C LEU A 172 5.98 17.00 -3.04
N ALA A 173 6.03 17.49 -1.80
CA ALA A 173 6.78 16.83 -0.74
C ALA A 173 6.22 15.45 -0.39
N VAL A 174 4.89 15.31 -0.29
CA VAL A 174 4.22 14.03 -0.05
C VAL A 174 4.53 13.02 -1.15
N LYS A 175 4.42 13.43 -2.43
CA LYS A 175 4.75 12.57 -3.57
C LYS A 175 6.22 12.14 -3.54
N ALA A 176 7.13 13.07 -3.31
CA ALA A 176 8.56 12.79 -3.22
C ALA A 176 8.88 11.83 -2.07
N GLY A 177 8.27 12.03 -0.89
CA GLY A 177 8.42 11.14 0.26
C GLY A 177 7.95 9.71 -0.05
N LYS A 178 6.76 9.54 -0.65
CA LYS A 178 6.27 8.23 -1.10
C LYS A 178 7.23 7.57 -2.08
N GLU A 179 7.69 8.31 -3.08
CA GLU A 179 8.60 7.81 -4.12
C GLU A 179 9.91 7.28 -3.52
N VAL A 180 10.52 8.05 -2.61
CA VAL A 180 11.78 7.68 -1.96
C VAL A 180 11.60 6.46 -1.05
N VAL A 181 10.53 6.41 -0.27
CA VAL A 181 10.25 5.26 0.60
C VAL A 181 9.99 3.99 -0.22
N ASN A 182 9.19 4.07 -1.30
CA ASN A 182 8.97 2.92 -2.17
C ASN A 182 10.27 2.44 -2.83
N LYS A 183 11.15 3.38 -3.21
CA LYS A 183 12.45 3.05 -3.82
C LYS A 183 13.37 2.26 -2.89
N SER A 184 13.20 2.40 -1.57
CA SER A 184 13.96 1.63 -0.58
C SER A 184 13.72 0.11 -0.67
N GLN A 185 12.61 -0.31 -1.29
CA GLN A 185 12.30 -1.73 -1.47
C GLN A 185 13.07 -2.36 -2.64
N ASP A 186 13.65 -1.55 -3.53
CA ASP A 186 14.30 -1.99 -4.77
C ASP A 186 15.83 -1.79 -4.73
N GLN A 187 16.35 -0.96 -3.81
CA GLN A 187 17.74 -0.53 -3.80
C GLN A 187 18.47 -0.91 -2.52
N GLY A 188 19.80 -1.03 -2.61
CA GLY A 188 20.66 -1.08 -1.44
C GLY A 188 20.69 0.27 -0.72
N ILE A 189 21.05 0.26 0.58
CA ILE A 189 21.02 1.48 1.41
C ILE A 189 21.86 2.62 0.84
N ARG A 190 23.01 2.32 0.25
CA ARG A 190 23.91 3.34 -0.33
C ARG A 190 23.27 4.06 -1.51
N GLU A 191 22.76 3.31 -2.45
CA GLU A 191 22.07 3.79 -3.66
C GLU A 191 20.78 4.53 -3.29
N GLY A 192 20.04 3.97 -2.32
CA GLY A 192 18.82 4.57 -1.80
C GLY A 192 19.07 5.95 -1.17
N VAL A 193 20.09 6.09 -0.33
CA VAL A 193 20.46 7.39 0.30
C VAL A 193 20.95 8.40 -0.75
N GLU A 194 21.66 7.95 -1.78
CA GLU A 194 22.07 8.85 -2.87
C GLU A 194 20.85 9.35 -3.67
N TYR A 195 19.91 8.47 -3.97
CA TYR A 195 18.65 8.81 -4.64
C TYR A 195 17.82 9.80 -3.80
N GLU A 196 17.60 9.48 -2.51
CA GLU A 196 16.91 10.34 -1.54
C GLU A 196 17.47 11.76 -1.55
N ARG A 197 18.81 11.90 -1.47
CA ARG A 197 19.48 13.19 -1.46
C ARG A 197 19.21 13.99 -2.73
N ARG A 198 19.17 13.37 -3.90
CA ARG A 198 18.85 14.04 -5.16
C ARG A 198 17.41 14.53 -5.20
N VAL A 199 16.47 13.69 -4.74
CA VAL A 199 15.06 14.07 -4.62
C VAL A 199 14.89 15.20 -3.60
N PHE A 200 15.57 15.10 -2.44
CA PHE A 200 15.58 16.17 -1.43
C PHE A 200 16.08 17.50 -2.01
N HIS A 201 17.20 17.49 -2.74
CA HIS A 201 17.74 18.70 -3.39
C HIS A 201 16.75 19.28 -4.41
N SER A 202 16.03 18.45 -5.18
CA SER A 202 15.08 18.93 -6.17
C SER A 202 13.92 19.72 -5.57
N LEU A 203 13.52 19.39 -4.33
CA LEU A 203 12.46 20.11 -3.63
C LEU A 203 12.83 21.57 -3.27
N PHE A 204 14.11 21.93 -3.22
CA PHE A 204 14.55 23.31 -3.00
C PHE A 204 14.19 24.26 -4.16
N GLY A 205 13.84 23.69 -5.33
CA GLY A 205 13.31 24.44 -6.46
C GLY A 205 11.81 24.75 -6.37
N SER A 206 11.08 24.17 -5.39
CA SER A 206 9.64 24.37 -5.25
C SER A 206 9.31 25.63 -4.44
N GLU A 207 8.16 26.27 -4.75
CA GLU A 207 7.61 27.34 -3.92
C GLU A 207 7.24 26.85 -2.52
N ASP A 208 6.70 25.65 -2.44
CA ASP A 208 6.25 25.05 -1.19
C ASP A 208 7.41 24.86 -0.18
N GLN A 209 8.62 24.59 -0.63
CA GLN A 209 9.77 24.51 0.26
C GLN A 209 10.04 25.88 0.93
N LYS A 210 9.94 26.98 0.19
CA LYS A 210 10.12 28.35 0.74
C LYS A 210 9.00 28.68 1.71
N ILE A 211 7.76 28.40 1.33
CA ILE A 211 6.56 28.61 2.17
C ILE A 211 6.69 27.84 3.48
N GLY A 212 7.03 26.54 3.41
CA GLY A 212 7.18 25.69 4.59
C GLY A 212 8.27 26.17 5.56
N MET A 213 9.45 26.49 5.05
CA MET A 213 10.58 27.00 5.86
C MET A 213 10.25 28.34 6.54
N GLN A 214 9.63 29.26 5.80
CA GLN A 214 9.22 30.55 6.34
C GLN A 214 8.11 30.38 7.40
N ALA A 215 7.07 29.62 7.10
CA ALA A 215 5.97 29.37 8.03
C ALA A 215 6.46 28.75 9.34
N PHE A 216 7.40 27.79 9.23
CA PHE A 216 8.03 27.16 10.41
C PHE A 216 8.81 28.20 11.26
N ALA A 217 9.63 29.04 10.63
CA ALA A 217 10.39 30.09 11.32
C ALA A 217 9.47 31.12 12.01
N GLU A 218 8.35 31.44 11.37
CA GLU A 218 7.36 32.40 11.88
C GLU A 218 6.31 31.76 12.83
N LYS A 219 6.38 30.45 13.07
CA LYS A 219 5.41 29.65 13.85
C LYS A 219 3.97 29.81 13.34
N LYS A 220 3.79 29.85 12.02
CA LYS A 220 2.50 29.97 11.32
C LYS A 220 2.15 28.67 10.60
N LYS A 221 0.87 28.50 10.24
CA LYS A 221 0.43 27.43 9.35
C LYS A 221 0.81 27.78 7.91
N PRO A 222 1.45 26.86 7.15
CA PRO A 222 1.79 27.13 5.75
C PRO A 222 0.55 27.10 4.84
N GLU A 223 0.56 27.93 3.81
CA GLU A 223 -0.45 27.95 2.74
C GLU A 223 0.18 27.40 1.46
N TRP A 224 0.11 26.09 1.28
CA TRP A 224 0.75 25.40 0.17
C TRP A 224 0.22 25.84 -1.20
N LYS A 225 1.11 26.01 -2.17
CA LYS A 225 0.78 26.29 -3.58
C LYS A 225 0.86 25.04 -4.45
N HIS A 226 1.44 23.97 -3.91
CA HIS A 226 1.60 22.67 -4.54
C HIS A 226 2.41 22.72 -5.86
N ARG A 227 3.40 23.58 -5.93
CA ARG A 227 4.28 23.79 -7.08
C ARG A 227 5.70 24.22 -6.68
#